data_da1797d91876a1a0cacede3aefd9e49f
#
_entry.id   da1797d91876a1a0cacede3aefd9e49f
#
_cell.length_a   1.000
_cell.length_b   1.000
_cell.length_c   1.000
_cell.angle_alpha   90.00
_cell.angle_beta   90.00
_cell.angle_gamma   90.00
#
_symmetry.space_group_name_H-M   'P 1'
#
loop_
_entity.id
_entity.type
_entity.pdbx_description
1 polymer ?
#
loop_
_entity_poly.entity_id
_entity_poly.type
_entity_poly.pdbx_seq_one_letter_code
_entity_poly.pdbx_strand_id
1 'polypeptide(L)'
;MTTADLTRTLTLTAEELSDATALKGIFHQHKDGNPIPSGEVLRQIMDLLRAIIFPGYYGKSTVNTRTIKFHIEKLNQLLTDQIQAGLCFASCDDCGNSEKAVDNRHIAEEKAIALIKKLPTLRQTLATDVAAIYNGDPAASNFGEIISCYPAIKAMVNYRVAHELLLMDVPLIPRMLTELAHSETGIDIHPAAQIGQYFAIDHGTGVVIGATCIIGDNVKLYQGVTLGARSFPKDENGTPIKGIDRHPILENDVVVYSNATILGRVTIGKGSVVGANVG
;
A
#
# COMPACT_ATOMS: atom_id res chain seq x y z
N MET A 1 11.07 46.28 -6.98
CA MET A 1 10.21 45.84 -5.88
C MET A 1 10.91 46.22 -4.59
N THR A 2 10.30 47.06 -3.78
CA THR A 2 10.86 47.49 -2.49
C THR A 2 10.68 46.39 -1.43
N THR A 3 11.45 46.42 -0.35
CA THR A 3 11.28 45.49 0.78
C THR A 3 9.87 45.56 1.37
N ALA A 4 9.26 46.78 1.38
CA ALA A 4 7.91 46.98 1.84
C ALA A 4 6.86 46.31 0.91
N ASP A 5 7.05 46.38 -0.41
CA ASP A 5 6.18 45.69 -1.38
C ASP A 5 6.23 44.19 -1.22
N LEU A 6 7.43 43.62 -0.99
CA LEU A 6 7.61 42.20 -0.75
C LEU A 6 6.88 41.75 0.53
N THR A 7 7.10 42.44 1.63
CA THR A 7 6.46 42.11 2.92
C THR A 7 4.94 42.16 2.79
N ARG A 8 4.40 43.22 2.15
CA ARG A 8 2.95 43.36 1.92
C ARG A 8 2.40 42.17 1.10
N THR A 9 3.09 41.79 0.01
CA THR A 9 2.66 40.67 -0.83
C THR A 9 2.63 39.37 -0.04
N LEU A 10 3.68 39.07 0.74
CA LEU A 10 3.75 37.86 1.56
C LEU A 10 2.64 37.80 2.61
N THR A 11 2.35 38.94 3.27
CA THR A 11 1.27 39.01 4.28
C THR A 11 -0.09 38.77 3.66
N LEU A 12 -0.43 39.46 2.57
CA LEU A 12 -1.72 39.28 1.89
C LEU A 12 -1.90 37.87 1.37
N THR A 13 -0.85 37.30 0.77
CA THR A 13 -0.89 35.89 0.31
C THR A 13 -1.09 34.93 1.48
N ALA A 14 -0.44 35.14 2.61
CA ALA A 14 -0.62 34.32 3.80
C ALA A 14 -2.03 34.42 4.37
N GLU A 15 -2.61 35.64 4.41
CA GLU A 15 -3.99 35.84 4.84
C GLU A 15 -5.00 35.13 3.92
N GLU A 16 -4.84 35.25 2.59
CA GLU A 16 -5.71 34.56 1.62
C GLU A 16 -5.58 33.02 1.72
N LEU A 17 -4.35 32.48 1.89
CA LEU A 17 -4.12 31.05 2.00
C LEU A 17 -4.58 30.46 3.34
N SER A 18 -4.69 31.26 4.39
CA SER A 18 -5.21 30.83 5.70
C SER A 18 -6.73 30.88 5.79
N ASP A 19 -7.42 31.47 4.81
CA ASP A 19 -8.88 31.50 4.77
C ASP A 19 -9.47 30.15 4.38
N ALA A 20 -9.94 29.41 5.39
CA ALA A 20 -10.58 28.10 5.22
C ALA A 20 -11.94 28.16 4.50
N THR A 21 -12.56 29.34 4.37
CA THR A 21 -13.92 29.47 3.81
C THR A 21 -13.98 29.18 2.32
N ALA A 22 -12.90 29.46 1.59
CA ALA A 22 -12.78 29.18 0.15
C ALA A 22 -12.64 27.69 -0.19
N LEU A 23 -12.28 26.84 0.78
CA LEU A 23 -11.92 25.43 0.59
C LEU A 23 -12.85 24.47 1.33
N LYS A 24 -14.17 24.72 1.28
CA LYS A 24 -15.19 23.88 1.95
C LYS A 24 -14.96 22.38 1.67
N GLY A 25 -14.67 21.62 2.73
CA GLY A 25 -14.46 20.17 2.67
C GLY A 25 -13.06 19.71 2.21
N ILE A 26 -12.15 20.62 1.81
CA ILE A 26 -10.77 20.32 1.44
C ILE A 26 -9.80 20.76 2.54
N PHE A 27 -10.13 21.82 3.26
CA PHE A 27 -9.30 22.35 4.34
C PHE A 27 -9.40 21.42 5.57
N HIS A 28 -8.30 20.77 5.91
CA HIS A 28 -8.20 19.96 7.13
C HIS A 28 -7.71 20.84 8.28
N GLN A 29 -8.59 21.17 9.21
CA GLN A 29 -8.22 21.85 10.45
C GLN A 29 -7.56 20.83 11.40
N HIS A 30 -6.24 20.81 11.37
CA HIS A 30 -5.47 20.07 12.33
C HIS A 30 -5.39 20.82 13.66
N LYS A 31 -5.77 20.19 14.75
CA LYS A 31 -5.57 20.77 16.08
C LYS A 31 -4.12 20.55 16.50
N ASP A 32 -3.50 21.60 17.06
CA ASP A 32 -2.14 21.51 17.60
C ASP A 32 -2.02 20.33 18.58
N GLY A 33 -0.98 19.50 18.37
CA GLY A 33 -0.72 18.32 19.17
C GLY A 33 -1.38 17.03 18.71
N ASN A 34 -2.27 17.05 17.71
CA ASN A 34 -2.80 15.81 17.13
C ASN A 34 -1.77 15.14 16.22
N PRO A 35 -1.61 13.80 16.30
CA PRO A 35 -0.69 13.10 15.41
C PRO A 35 -1.23 13.07 13.97
N ILE A 36 -0.34 13.27 12.99
CA ILE A 36 -0.63 13.12 11.55
C ILE A 36 0.15 11.93 11.01
N PRO A 37 -0.44 11.11 10.11
CA PRO A 37 0.30 10.06 9.42
C PRO A 37 1.49 10.63 8.65
N SER A 38 2.68 10.05 8.85
CA SER A 38 3.93 10.49 8.24
C SER A 38 4.42 9.51 7.18
N GLY A 39 4.53 9.97 5.93
CA GLY A 39 5.10 9.16 4.84
C GLY A 39 6.55 8.76 5.09
N GLU A 40 7.33 9.57 5.80
CA GLU A 40 8.71 9.24 6.18
C GLU A 40 8.75 8.11 7.22
N VAL A 41 7.93 8.19 8.26
CA VAL A 41 7.85 7.14 9.28
C VAL A 41 7.31 5.84 8.66
N LEU A 42 6.37 5.92 7.73
CA LEU A 42 5.87 4.75 7.01
C LEU A 42 6.96 4.09 6.16
N ARG A 43 7.88 4.85 5.54
CA ARG A 43 9.07 4.27 4.88
C ARG A 43 9.96 3.53 5.89
N GLN A 44 10.21 4.11 7.06
CA GLN A 44 11.00 3.45 8.12
C GLN A 44 10.33 2.15 8.58
N ILE A 45 9.01 2.14 8.71
CA ILE A 45 8.22 0.92 9.03
C ILE A 45 8.44 -0.14 7.96
N MET A 46 8.35 0.22 6.66
CA MET A 46 8.55 -0.73 5.58
C MET A 46 9.98 -1.26 5.51
N ASP A 47 10.98 -0.46 5.81
CA ASP A 47 12.38 -0.90 5.88
C ASP A 47 12.61 -1.90 7.04
N LEU A 48 12.01 -1.66 8.21
CA LEU A 48 12.03 -2.60 9.32
C LEU A 48 11.31 -3.91 8.97
N LEU A 49 10.15 -3.82 8.32
CA LEU A 49 9.40 -5.00 7.88
C LEU A 49 10.19 -5.83 6.88
N ARG A 50 10.84 -5.21 5.89
CA ARG A 50 11.72 -5.92 4.95
C ARG A 50 12.88 -6.62 5.67
N ALA A 51 13.52 -5.95 6.64
CA ALA A 51 14.58 -6.53 7.43
C ALA A 51 14.15 -7.70 8.32
N ILE A 52 12.90 -7.67 8.81
CA ILE A 52 12.30 -8.74 9.61
C ILE A 52 11.88 -9.91 8.71
N ILE A 53 11.22 -9.63 7.59
CA ILE A 53 10.66 -10.64 6.67
C ILE A 53 11.78 -11.37 5.92
N PHE A 54 12.77 -10.64 5.41
CA PHE A 54 13.93 -11.16 4.68
C PHE A 54 15.22 -10.87 5.44
N PRO A 55 15.47 -11.59 6.55
CA PRO A 55 16.64 -11.32 7.39
C PRO A 55 17.95 -11.62 6.64
N GLY A 56 18.90 -10.70 6.78
CA GLY A 56 20.20 -10.78 6.11
C GLY A 56 20.27 -10.11 4.74
N TYR A 57 19.17 -9.74 4.14
CA TYR A 57 19.14 -8.98 2.86
C TYR A 57 19.04 -7.47 3.06
N TYR A 58 18.46 -7.04 4.16
CA TYR A 58 18.26 -5.63 4.48
C TYR A 58 18.92 -5.29 5.81
N GLY A 59 19.77 -4.26 5.81
CA GLY A 59 20.50 -3.81 6.99
C GLY A 59 21.82 -4.54 7.23
N LYS A 60 22.59 -4.04 8.22
CA LYS A 60 23.95 -4.52 8.55
C LYS A 60 23.98 -5.40 9.80
N SER A 61 22.85 -5.66 10.43
CA SER A 61 22.79 -6.38 11.71
C SER A 61 22.89 -7.90 11.52
N THR A 62 23.60 -8.56 12.43
CA THR A 62 23.62 -10.02 12.51
C THR A 62 22.20 -10.55 12.77
N VAL A 63 21.79 -11.56 12.00
CA VAL A 63 20.47 -12.17 12.14
C VAL A 63 20.46 -13.14 13.31
N ASN A 64 19.79 -12.75 14.38
CA ASN A 64 19.53 -13.61 15.55
C ASN A 64 18.27 -13.15 16.28
N THR A 65 17.79 -13.95 17.22
CA THR A 65 16.57 -13.66 17.98
C THR A 65 16.60 -12.30 18.67
N ARG A 66 17.75 -11.87 19.18
CA ARG A 66 17.88 -10.59 19.89
C ARG A 66 17.70 -9.41 18.94
N THR A 67 18.33 -9.43 17.76
CA THR A 67 18.22 -8.35 16.78
C THR A 67 16.83 -8.31 16.14
N ILE A 68 16.24 -9.47 15.85
CA ILE A 68 14.86 -9.54 15.34
C ILE A 68 13.88 -9.01 16.40
N LYS A 69 14.04 -9.37 17.67
CA LYS A 69 13.19 -8.85 18.76
C LYS A 69 13.28 -7.34 18.87
N PHE A 70 14.49 -6.78 18.81
CA PHE A 70 14.70 -5.33 18.83
C PHE A 70 13.98 -4.62 17.65
N HIS A 71 14.06 -5.20 16.43
CA HIS A 71 13.35 -4.67 15.28
C HIS A 71 11.83 -4.75 15.45
N ILE A 72 11.30 -5.82 16.03
CA ILE A 72 9.87 -6.00 16.30
C ILE A 72 9.38 -4.99 17.35
N GLU A 73 10.14 -4.77 18.42
CA GLU A 73 9.81 -3.77 19.46
C GLU A 73 9.75 -2.35 18.86
N LYS A 74 10.75 -1.98 18.05
CA LYS A 74 10.76 -0.71 17.33
C LYS A 74 9.60 -0.60 16.33
N LEU A 75 9.34 -1.67 15.58
CA LEU A 75 8.22 -1.75 14.63
C LEU A 75 6.88 -1.54 15.36
N ASN A 76 6.68 -2.20 16.49
CA ASN A 76 5.46 -2.07 17.28
C ASN A 76 5.21 -0.63 17.69
N GLN A 77 6.23 0.06 18.17
CA GLN A 77 6.10 1.47 18.55
C GLN A 77 5.70 2.35 17.38
N LEU A 78 6.44 2.26 16.27
CA LEU A 78 6.18 3.08 15.09
C LEU A 78 4.81 2.78 14.46
N LEU A 79 4.42 1.50 14.38
CA LEU A 79 3.11 1.09 13.89
C LEU A 79 1.99 1.65 14.76
N THR A 80 2.10 1.51 16.07
CA THR A 80 1.10 2.04 17.01
C THR A 80 0.92 3.54 16.82
N ASP A 81 2.01 4.29 16.74
CA ASP A 81 1.97 5.74 16.57
C ASP A 81 1.31 6.14 15.23
N GLN A 82 1.64 5.45 14.13
CA GLN A 82 1.06 5.75 12.83
C GLN A 82 -0.40 5.29 12.70
N ILE A 83 -0.77 4.15 13.26
CA ILE A 83 -2.17 3.68 13.28
C ILE A 83 -3.02 4.65 14.10
N GLN A 84 -2.54 5.09 15.27
CA GLN A 84 -3.21 6.12 16.07
C GLN A 84 -3.38 7.41 15.27
N ALA A 85 -2.34 7.87 14.57
CA ALA A 85 -2.42 9.04 13.71
C ALA A 85 -3.46 8.88 12.59
N GLY A 86 -3.56 7.70 11.97
CA GLY A 86 -4.58 7.39 10.98
C GLY A 86 -6.00 7.41 11.53
N LEU A 87 -6.21 6.83 12.72
CA LEU A 87 -7.50 6.86 13.43
C LEU A 87 -7.91 8.28 13.78
N CYS A 88 -6.98 9.07 14.30
CA CYS A 88 -7.22 10.49 14.62
C CYS A 88 -7.54 11.31 13.37
N PHE A 89 -6.82 11.08 12.26
CA PHE A 89 -7.06 11.76 10.99
C PHE A 89 -8.44 11.47 10.42
N ALA A 90 -8.92 10.24 10.53
CA ALA A 90 -10.24 9.84 10.03
C ALA A 90 -11.40 10.40 10.85
N SER A 91 -11.19 10.65 12.16
CA SER A 91 -12.23 11.11 13.08
C SER A 91 -12.26 12.63 13.27
N CYS A 92 -11.66 13.41 12.41
CA CYS A 92 -11.43 14.89 12.35
C CYS A 92 -11.93 15.81 13.50
N ASP A 93 -13.07 15.53 14.10
CA ASP A 93 -13.72 16.44 15.07
C ASP A 93 -13.36 16.16 16.53
N ASP A 94 -12.81 15.01 16.87
CA ASP A 94 -12.77 14.50 18.25
C ASP A 94 -11.39 14.15 18.82
N CYS A 95 -10.32 14.28 18.06
CA CYS A 95 -8.97 13.96 18.55
C CYS A 95 -8.45 14.89 19.67
N GLY A 96 -9.16 15.98 19.95
CA GLY A 96 -8.90 16.85 21.10
C GLY A 96 -9.55 16.40 22.40
N ASN A 97 -10.38 15.34 22.39
CA ASN A 97 -10.97 14.77 23.60
C ASN A 97 -10.00 13.72 24.18
N SER A 98 -9.55 13.93 25.40
CA SER A 98 -8.58 13.05 26.07
C SER A 98 -9.03 11.58 26.16
N GLU A 99 -10.33 11.31 26.33
CA GLU A 99 -10.87 9.95 26.37
C GLU A 99 -10.75 9.26 25.01
N LYS A 100 -11.16 9.90 23.92
CA LYS A 100 -11.04 9.33 22.55
C LYS A 100 -9.59 9.16 22.11
N ALA A 101 -8.68 10.04 22.51
CA ALA A 101 -7.26 9.87 22.23
C ALA A 101 -6.68 8.62 22.91
N VAL A 102 -7.12 8.32 24.14
CA VAL A 102 -6.76 7.10 24.86
C VAL A 102 -7.35 5.86 24.18
N ASP A 103 -8.62 5.90 23.78
CA ASP A 103 -9.28 4.81 23.06
C ASP A 103 -8.58 4.53 21.71
N ASN A 104 -8.25 5.57 20.93
CA ASN A 104 -7.51 5.42 19.67
C ASN A 104 -6.12 4.83 19.89
N ARG A 105 -5.45 5.15 20.99
CA ARG A 105 -4.16 4.56 21.35
C ARG A 105 -4.29 3.07 21.63
N HIS A 106 -5.28 2.68 22.41
CA HIS A 106 -5.53 1.28 22.74
C HIS A 106 -5.88 0.46 21.49
N ILE A 107 -6.78 0.98 20.64
CA ILE A 107 -7.13 0.36 19.36
C ILE A 107 -5.88 0.22 18.47
N ALA A 108 -5.03 1.24 18.42
CA ALA A 108 -3.81 1.20 17.63
C ALA A 108 -2.82 0.13 18.14
N GLU A 109 -2.66 -0.02 19.44
CA GLU A 109 -1.83 -1.06 20.06
C GLU A 109 -2.34 -2.46 19.72
N GLU A 110 -3.64 -2.70 19.82
CA GLU A 110 -4.25 -3.99 19.43
C GLU A 110 -4.00 -4.32 17.94
N LYS A 111 -4.22 -3.36 17.05
CA LYS A 111 -4.01 -3.55 15.60
C LYS A 111 -2.52 -3.75 15.26
N ALA A 112 -1.60 -3.02 15.88
CA ALA A 112 -0.16 -3.19 15.71
C ALA A 112 0.29 -4.60 16.13
N ILE A 113 -0.13 -5.07 17.30
CA ILE A 113 0.16 -6.43 17.78
C ILE A 113 -0.48 -7.49 16.88
N ALA A 114 -1.71 -7.25 16.40
CA ALA A 114 -2.37 -8.18 15.47
C ALA A 114 -1.57 -8.34 14.16
N LEU A 115 -1.04 -7.24 13.59
CA LEU A 115 -0.16 -7.31 12.42
C LEU A 115 1.15 -8.05 12.73
N ILE A 116 1.79 -7.74 13.86
CA ILE A 116 3.04 -8.41 14.28
C ILE A 116 2.85 -9.93 14.39
N LYS A 117 1.73 -10.38 14.94
CA LYS A 117 1.39 -11.82 15.00
C LYS A 117 1.26 -12.47 13.62
N LYS A 118 0.91 -11.70 12.59
CA LYS A 118 0.79 -12.18 11.20
C LYS A 118 2.12 -12.22 10.43
N LEU A 119 3.19 -11.60 10.93
CA LEU A 119 4.49 -11.53 10.24
C LEU A 119 5.07 -12.91 9.83
N PRO A 120 4.99 -13.96 10.65
CA PRO A 120 5.46 -15.29 10.21
C PRO A 120 4.70 -15.83 8.99
N THR A 121 3.37 -15.66 8.93
CA THR A 121 2.54 -16.07 7.79
C THR A 121 2.82 -15.21 6.57
N LEU A 122 2.94 -13.89 6.74
CA LEU A 122 3.30 -12.97 5.65
C LEU A 122 4.67 -13.33 5.05
N ARG A 123 5.65 -13.67 5.89
CA ARG A 123 6.95 -14.18 5.41
C ARG A 123 6.81 -15.41 4.53
N GLN A 124 5.99 -16.38 4.96
CA GLN A 124 5.77 -17.62 4.18
C GLN A 124 5.13 -17.30 2.81
N THR A 125 4.10 -16.45 2.80
CA THR A 125 3.44 -16.04 1.55
C THR A 125 4.40 -15.28 0.63
N LEU A 126 5.18 -14.33 1.16
CA LEU A 126 6.18 -13.59 0.37
C LEU A 126 7.32 -14.50 -0.14
N ALA A 127 7.67 -15.54 0.61
CA ALA A 127 8.63 -16.54 0.12
C ALA A 127 8.07 -17.30 -1.09
N THR A 128 6.77 -17.57 -1.16
CA THR A 128 6.15 -18.17 -2.37
C THR A 128 6.19 -17.21 -3.56
N ASP A 129 6.03 -15.90 -3.34
CA ASP A 129 6.14 -14.90 -4.41
C ASP A 129 7.58 -14.83 -4.95
N VAL A 130 8.58 -14.85 -4.08
CA VAL A 130 10.00 -14.93 -4.48
C VAL A 130 10.27 -16.22 -5.30
N ALA A 131 9.74 -17.36 -4.85
CA ALA A 131 9.89 -18.63 -5.56
C ALA A 131 9.20 -18.59 -6.94
N ALA A 132 8.02 -17.99 -7.06
CA ALA A 132 7.31 -17.84 -8.34
C ALA A 132 8.10 -16.97 -9.34
N ILE A 133 8.70 -15.88 -8.89
CA ILE A 133 9.56 -15.03 -9.73
C ILE A 133 10.80 -15.83 -10.17
N TYR A 134 11.47 -16.51 -9.25
CA TYR A 134 12.66 -17.33 -9.57
C TYR A 134 12.37 -18.41 -10.61
N ASN A 135 11.26 -19.13 -10.44
CA ASN A 135 10.88 -20.21 -11.34
C ASN A 135 10.38 -19.69 -12.71
N GLY A 136 9.88 -18.48 -12.74
CA GLY A 136 9.29 -17.89 -13.95
C GLY A 136 10.22 -16.95 -14.74
N ASP A 137 11.41 -16.65 -14.22
CA ASP A 137 12.38 -15.75 -14.86
C ASP A 137 13.71 -16.48 -15.09
N PRO A 138 14.03 -16.90 -16.34
CA PRO A 138 15.30 -17.56 -16.64
C PRO A 138 16.53 -16.65 -16.47
N ALA A 139 16.36 -15.34 -16.32
CA ALA A 139 17.46 -14.41 -16.06
C ALA A 139 17.83 -14.31 -14.59
N ALA A 140 16.96 -14.76 -13.67
CA ALA A 140 17.21 -14.71 -12.24
C ALA A 140 18.26 -15.72 -11.80
N SER A 141 19.39 -15.25 -11.26
CA SER A 141 20.52 -16.11 -10.87
C SER A 141 20.25 -16.83 -9.54
N ASN A 142 19.58 -16.20 -8.60
CA ASN A 142 19.31 -16.73 -7.26
C ASN A 142 18.23 -15.90 -6.53
N PHE A 143 17.75 -16.43 -5.39
CA PHE A 143 16.75 -15.73 -4.56
C PHE A 143 17.25 -14.39 -4.00
N GLY A 144 18.54 -14.27 -3.71
CA GLY A 144 19.13 -13.04 -3.18
C GLY A 144 19.04 -11.88 -4.17
N GLU A 145 19.28 -12.14 -5.45
CA GLU A 145 19.09 -11.16 -6.52
C GLU A 145 17.65 -10.67 -6.59
N ILE A 146 16.69 -11.57 -6.56
CA ILE A 146 15.26 -11.24 -6.60
C ILE A 146 14.87 -10.37 -5.40
N ILE A 147 15.24 -10.79 -4.19
CA ILE A 147 14.89 -10.07 -2.96
C ILE A 147 15.54 -8.67 -2.93
N SER A 148 16.78 -8.55 -3.41
CA SER A 148 17.53 -7.29 -3.31
C SER A 148 17.29 -6.32 -4.45
N CYS A 149 16.96 -6.82 -5.66
CA CYS A 149 16.97 -6.02 -6.88
C CYS A 149 15.59 -5.87 -7.54
N TYR A 150 14.71 -6.87 -7.44
CA TYR A 150 13.46 -6.84 -8.20
C TYR A 150 12.42 -5.91 -7.56
N PRO A 151 11.90 -4.93 -8.32
CA PRO A 151 10.91 -3.99 -7.81
C PRO A 151 9.60 -4.67 -7.36
N ALA A 152 9.25 -5.80 -7.98
CA ALA A 152 8.08 -6.58 -7.64
C ALA A 152 8.06 -7.00 -6.16
N ILE A 153 9.20 -7.37 -5.57
CA ILE A 153 9.27 -7.76 -4.15
C ILE A 153 8.98 -6.58 -3.23
N LYS A 154 9.49 -5.38 -3.57
CA LYS A 154 9.12 -4.15 -2.83
C LYS A 154 7.62 -3.90 -2.86
N ALA A 155 7.03 -3.96 -4.05
CA ALA A 155 5.60 -3.75 -4.23
C ALA A 155 4.77 -4.78 -3.47
N MET A 156 5.16 -6.06 -3.51
CA MET A 156 4.44 -7.14 -2.84
C MET A 156 4.54 -7.06 -1.31
N VAL A 157 5.70 -6.70 -0.75
CA VAL A 157 5.82 -6.49 0.71
C VAL A 157 4.89 -5.37 1.16
N ASN A 158 4.90 -4.23 0.46
CA ASN A 158 4.03 -3.10 0.79
C ASN A 158 2.54 -3.48 0.65
N TYR A 159 2.17 -4.14 -0.46
CA TYR A 159 0.79 -4.56 -0.70
C TYR A 159 0.30 -5.55 0.37
N ARG A 160 1.03 -6.62 0.65
CA ARG A 160 0.57 -7.65 1.60
C ARG A 160 0.42 -7.11 3.02
N VAL A 161 1.33 -6.23 3.45
CA VAL A 161 1.21 -5.52 4.74
C VAL A 161 0.01 -4.56 4.74
N ALA A 162 -0.14 -3.77 3.67
CA ALA A 162 -1.25 -2.84 3.53
C ALA A 162 -2.61 -3.56 3.49
N HIS A 163 -2.68 -4.70 2.81
CA HIS A 163 -3.88 -5.54 2.76
C HIS A 163 -4.31 -6.01 4.16
N GLU A 164 -3.38 -6.51 4.97
CA GLU A 164 -3.67 -6.91 6.34
C GLU A 164 -4.14 -5.74 7.22
N LEU A 165 -3.51 -4.58 7.10
CA LEU A 165 -3.97 -3.38 7.82
C LEU A 165 -5.36 -2.91 7.35
N LEU A 166 -5.65 -3.05 6.05
CA LEU A 166 -6.99 -2.74 5.53
C LEU A 166 -8.05 -3.68 6.11
N LEU A 167 -7.76 -4.99 6.17
CA LEU A 167 -8.65 -5.98 6.77
C LEU A 167 -8.87 -5.78 8.27
N MET A 168 -7.99 -5.03 8.92
CA MET A 168 -8.12 -4.59 10.32
C MET A 168 -8.81 -3.23 10.43
N ASP A 169 -9.39 -2.68 9.38
CA ASP A 169 -10.04 -1.36 9.36
C ASP A 169 -9.11 -0.23 9.83
N VAL A 170 -7.83 -0.28 9.43
CA VAL A 170 -6.91 0.84 9.64
C VAL A 170 -7.13 1.87 8.53
N PRO A 171 -7.54 3.10 8.87
CA PRO A 171 -7.82 4.11 7.84
C PRO A 171 -6.53 4.70 7.28
N LEU A 172 -6.57 5.12 6.00
CA LEU A 172 -5.54 5.87 5.27
C LEU A 172 -4.19 5.14 5.10
N ILE A 173 -3.61 4.60 6.18
CA ILE A 173 -2.27 3.97 6.18
C ILE A 173 -2.12 2.91 5.08
N PRO A 174 -3.07 1.97 4.84
CA PRO A 174 -2.95 0.99 3.78
C PRO A 174 -2.72 1.62 2.39
N ARG A 175 -3.46 2.68 2.06
CA ARG A 175 -3.27 3.41 0.80
C ARG A 175 -1.91 4.11 0.74
N MET A 176 -1.49 4.76 1.82
CA MET A 176 -0.18 5.39 1.87
C MET A 176 0.95 4.39 1.64
N LEU A 177 0.86 3.17 2.19
CA LEU A 177 1.87 2.12 1.99
C LEU A 177 1.93 1.64 0.54
N THR A 178 0.79 1.44 -0.13
CA THR A 178 0.79 1.04 -1.54
C THR A 178 1.23 2.16 -2.47
N GLU A 179 0.87 3.42 -2.18
CA GLU A 179 1.36 4.57 -2.96
C GLU A 179 2.87 4.82 -2.80
N LEU A 180 3.46 4.51 -1.64
CA LEU A 180 4.91 4.51 -1.49
C LEU A 180 5.58 3.52 -2.45
N ALA A 181 5.05 2.30 -2.55
CA ALA A 181 5.56 1.31 -3.50
C ALA A 181 5.31 1.74 -4.95
N HIS A 182 4.13 2.26 -5.26
CA HIS A 182 3.79 2.77 -6.60
C HIS A 182 4.78 3.85 -7.05
N SER A 183 5.06 4.82 -6.19
CA SER A 183 6.01 5.90 -6.51
C SER A 183 7.45 5.41 -6.72
N GLU A 184 7.87 4.32 -6.05
CA GLU A 184 9.22 3.76 -6.15
C GLU A 184 9.39 2.78 -7.31
N THR A 185 8.34 2.04 -7.66
CA THR A 185 8.43 0.87 -8.55
C THR A 185 7.62 1.02 -9.84
N GLY A 186 6.69 1.96 -9.90
CA GLY A 186 5.71 2.05 -10.98
C GLY A 186 4.64 0.94 -10.95
N ILE A 187 4.55 0.17 -9.87
CA ILE A 187 3.57 -0.90 -9.68
C ILE A 187 2.48 -0.41 -8.73
N ASP A 188 1.26 -0.25 -9.25
CA ASP A 188 0.09 0.21 -8.50
C ASP A 188 -0.81 -0.96 -8.14
N ILE A 189 -0.81 -1.37 -6.88
CA ILE A 189 -1.68 -2.42 -6.36
C ILE A 189 -2.57 -1.82 -5.26
N HIS A 190 -3.87 -1.79 -5.50
CA HIS A 190 -4.79 -1.32 -4.47
C HIS A 190 -4.81 -2.28 -3.27
N PRO A 191 -4.75 -1.82 -2.01
CA PRO A 191 -4.67 -2.69 -0.84
C PRO A 191 -5.90 -3.59 -0.64
N ALA A 192 -7.04 -3.26 -1.24
CA ALA A 192 -8.25 -4.08 -1.18
C ALA A 192 -8.26 -5.25 -2.20
N ALA A 193 -7.36 -5.26 -3.19
CA ALA A 193 -7.23 -6.39 -4.10
C ALA A 193 -6.93 -7.67 -3.31
N GLN A 194 -7.48 -8.81 -3.76
CA GLN A 194 -7.22 -10.12 -3.17
C GLN A 194 -6.26 -10.88 -4.08
N ILE A 195 -5.08 -11.22 -3.57
CA ILE A 195 -4.02 -11.89 -4.35
C ILE A 195 -3.57 -13.14 -3.60
N GLY A 196 -3.64 -14.28 -4.27
CA GLY A 196 -3.21 -15.58 -3.78
C GLY A 196 -1.70 -15.71 -3.57
N GLN A 197 -1.22 -16.94 -3.44
CA GLN A 197 0.20 -17.28 -3.26
C GLN A 197 0.90 -17.48 -4.61
N TYR A 198 2.23 -17.54 -4.61
CA TYR A 198 3.05 -17.72 -5.82
C TYR A 198 2.75 -16.66 -6.90
N PHE A 199 2.48 -15.44 -6.48
CA PHE A 199 2.19 -14.34 -7.40
C PHE A 199 3.49 -13.71 -7.91
N ALA A 200 3.60 -13.57 -9.23
CA ALA A 200 4.80 -13.01 -9.87
C ALA A 200 4.45 -11.80 -10.73
N ILE A 201 5.24 -10.74 -10.60
CA ILE A 201 5.25 -9.60 -11.53
C ILE A 201 6.65 -9.55 -12.14
N ASP A 202 6.72 -9.58 -13.46
CA ASP A 202 7.95 -9.48 -14.23
C ASP A 202 8.11 -8.06 -14.76
N HIS A 203 9.29 -7.46 -14.57
CA HIS A 203 9.61 -6.03 -14.74
C HIS A 203 8.70 -5.12 -13.90
N GLY A 204 7.44 -5.02 -14.22
CA GLY A 204 6.36 -4.47 -13.40
C GLY A 204 5.98 -3.03 -13.68
N THR A 205 6.81 -2.21 -14.30
CA THR A 205 6.50 -0.81 -14.60
C THR A 205 5.16 -0.66 -15.31
N GLY A 206 4.25 0.14 -14.73
CA GLY A 206 2.93 0.39 -15.30
C GLY A 206 1.88 -0.69 -15.03
N VAL A 207 2.16 -1.67 -14.17
CA VAL A 207 1.13 -2.61 -13.70
C VAL A 207 0.14 -1.87 -12.80
N VAL A 208 -1.15 -2.07 -13.07
CA VAL A 208 -2.25 -1.53 -12.26
C VAL A 208 -3.21 -2.64 -11.86
N ILE A 209 -3.43 -2.82 -10.56
CA ILE A 209 -4.36 -3.81 -10.01
C ILE A 209 -5.40 -3.09 -9.16
N GLY A 210 -6.65 -3.05 -9.65
CA GLY A 210 -7.75 -2.32 -9.04
C GLY A 210 -8.31 -2.98 -7.77
N ALA A 211 -9.05 -2.20 -7.00
CA ALA A 211 -9.50 -2.51 -5.64
C ALA A 211 -10.30 -3.82 -5.48
N THR A 212 -11.11 -4.19 -6.45
CA THR A 212 -11.97 -5.38 -6.37
C THR A 212 -11.47 -6.54 -7.22
N CYS A 213 -10.18 -6.50 -7.65
CA CYS A 213 -9.55 -7.65 -8.30
C CYS A 213 -9.49 -8.85 -7.34
N ILE A 214 -9.74 -10.02 -7.90
CA ILE A 214 -9.50 -11.31 -7.25
C ILE A 214 -8.51 -12.07 -8.13
N ILE A 215 -7.34 -12.38 -7.58
CA ILE A 215 -6.26 -13.06 -8.29
C ILE A 215 -5.94 -14.34 -7.53
N GLY A 216 -6.04 -15.47 -8.21
CA GLY A 216 -5.76 -16.79 -7.65
C GLY A 216 -4.27 -17.06 -7.41
N ASP A 217 -3.95 -18.31 -7.18
CA ASP A 217 -2.58 -18.77 -6.96
C ASP A 217 -1.82 -18.94 -8.28
N ASN A 218 -0.49 -18.76 -8.24
CA ASN A 218 0.42 -19.00 -9.35
C ASN A 218 0.08 -18.15 -10.60
N VAL A 219 -0.32 -16.91 -10.39
CA VAL A 219 -0.60 -15.96 -11.48
C VAL A 219 0.65 -15.13 -11.78
N LYS A 220 0.97 -14.96 -13.07
CA LYS A 220 2.08 -14.12 -13.53
C LYS A 220 1.57 -12.96 -14.39
N LEU A 221 2.00 -11.74 -14.03
CA LEU A 221 1.77 -10.53 -14.80
C LEU A 221 3.09 -9.95 -15.31
N TYR A 222 3.06 -9.40 -16.51
CA TYR A 222 4.18 -8.63 -17.08
C TYR A 222 3.93 -7.12 -16.97
N GLN A 223 4.95 -6.32 -17.27
CA GLN A 223 4.86 -4.87 -17.24
C GLN A 223 3.70 -4.32 -18.08
N GLY A 224 3.13 -3.20 -17.62
CA GLY A 224 2.06 -2.49 -18.31
C GLY A 224 0.69 -3.16 -18.26
N VAL A 225 0.54 -4.29 -17.57
CA VAL A 225 -0.76 -4.95 -17.42
C VAL A 225 -1.69 -4.10 -16.57
N THR A 226 -2.90 -3.86 -17.08
CA THR A 226 -3.95 -3.15 -16.37
C THR A 226 -5.13 -4.08 -16.07
N LEU A 227 -5.42 -4.27 -14.78
CA LEU A 227 -6.63 -4.92 -14.29
C LEU A 227 -7.56 -3.85 -13.73
N GLY A 228 -8.39 -3.25 -14.61
CA GLY A 228 -9.12 -2.02 -14.36
C GLY A 228 -10.63 -2.16 -14.40
N ALA A 229 -11.31 -1.06 -14.12
CA ALA A 229 -12.76 -0.95 -14.29
C ALA A 229 -13.11 -0.51 -15.72
N ARG A 230 -14.17 -1.09 -16.29
CA ARG A 230 -14.65 -0.73 -17.63
C ARG A 230 -15.50 0.54 -17.62
N SER A 231 -16.31 0.71 -16.57
CA SER A 231 -17.23 1.83 -16.43
C SER A 231 -17.45 2.16 -14.96
N PHE A 232 -17.92 3.37 -14.73
CA PHE A 232 -18.29 3.85 -13.40
C PHE A 232 -19.80 4.16 -13.41
N PRO A 233 -20.66 3.22 -12.96
CA PRO A 233 -22.07 3.52 -12.76
C PRO A 233 -22.25 4.75 -11.89
N LYS A 234 -23.18 5.63 -12.28
CA LYS A 234 -23.45 6.87 -11.57
C LYS A 234 -24.82 6.79 -10.91
N ASP A 235 -24.96 7.45 -9.77
CA ASP A 235 -26.23 7.67 -9.10
C ASP A 235 -27.09 8.72 -9.85
N GLU A 236 -28.27 9.02 -9.31
CA GLU A 236 -29.22 10.00 -9.88
C GLU A 236 -28.64 11.42 -9.96
N ASN A 237 -27.58 11.72 -9.17
CA ASN A 237 -26.88 13.01 -9.15
C ASN A 237 -25.67 13.03 -10.07
N GLY A 238 -25.40 11.96 -10.83
CA GLY A 238 -24.22 11.85 -11.70
C GLY A 238 -22.91 11.52 -10.99
N THR A 239 -22.97 11.17 -9.68
CA THR A 239 -21.80 10.81 -8.89
C THR A 239 -21.49 9.31 -9.05
N PRO A 240 -20.20 8.90 -9.26
CA PRO A 240 -19.84 7.49 -9.34
C PRO A 240 -20.24 6.71 -8.08
N ILE A 241 -20.95 5.60 -8.26
CA ILE A 241 -21.32 4.70 -7.16
C ILE A 241 -20.04 4.00 -6.67
N LYS A 242 -19.75 4.14 -5.37
CA LYS A 242 -18.58 3.54 -4.73
C LYS A 242 -18.89 2.14 -4.17
N GLY A 243 -17.83 1.33 -3.97
CA GLY A 243 -17.93 0.06 -3.25
C GLY A 243 -18.48 -1.13 -4.06
N ILE A 244 -18.73 -0.97 -5.36
CA ILE A 244 -19.18 -2.07 -6.23
C ILE A 244 -18.01 -2.82 -6.86
N ASP A 245 -18.19 -4.12 -7.07
CA ASP A 245 -17.25 -4.97 -7.78
C ASP A 245 -17.18 -4.60 -9.25
N ARG A 246 -15.98 -4.18 -9.70
CA ARG A 246 -15.80 -3.64 -11.05
C ARG A 246 -14.48 -4.01 -11.72
N HIS A 247 -13.64 -4.83 -11.07
CA HIS A 247 -12.34 -5.24 -11.56
C HIS A 247 -12.30 -6.74 -11.87
N PRO A 248 -11.37 -7.21 -12.71
CA PRO A 248 -11.28 -8.60 -13.16
C PRO A 248 -11.06 -9.62 -12.03
N ILE A 249 -11.43 -10.86 -12.35
CA ILE A 249 -11.07 -12.07 -11.61
C ILE A 249 -10.11 -12.87 -12.48
N LEU A 250 -8.92 -13.18 -11.97
CA LEU A 250 -7.99 -14.12 -12.58
C LEU A 250 -7.96 -15.40 -11.74
N GLU A 251 -8.31 -16.53 -12.34
CA GLU A 251 -8.21 -17.82 -11.66
C GLU A 251 -6.75 -18.29 -11.56
N ASN A 252 -6.52 -19.43 -10.93
CA ASN A 252 -5.17 -19.99 -10.74
C ASN A 252 -4.46 -20.24 -12.07
N ASP A 253 -3.14 -20.16 -12.05
CA ASP A 253 -2.26 -20.49 -13.18
C ASP A 253 -2.43 -19.58 -14.41
N VAL A 254 -3.01 -18.38 -14.26
CA VAL A 254 -3.18 -17.42 -15.35
C VAL A 254 -1.89 -16.65 -15.60
N VAL A 255 -1.56 -16.46 -16.88
CA VAL A 255 -0.44 -15.61 -17.32
C VAL A 255 -0.98 -14.46 -18.16
N VAL A 256 -0.63 -13.23 -17.81
CA VAL A 256 -1.02 -12.02 -18.56
C VAL A 256 0.25 -11.31 -19.06
N TYR A 257 0.43 -11.30 -20.38
CA TYR A 257 1.59 -10.70 -21.02
C TYR A 257 1.51 -9.16 -21.10
N SER A 258 2.62 -8.56 -21.46
CA SER A 258 2.89 -7.12 -21.37
C SER A 258 1.82 -6.26 -22.05
N ASN A 259 1.49 -5.14 -21.39
CA ASN A 259 0.55 -4.12 -21.86
C ASN A 259 -0.87 -4.64 -22.18
N ALA A 260 -1.24 -5.83 -21.71
CA ALA A 260 -2.62 -6.28 -21.81
C ALA A 260 -3.52 -5.48 -20.87
N THR A 261 -4.71 -5.09 -21.33
CA THR A 261 -5.70 -4.34 -20.57
C THR A 261 -6.96 -5.17 -20.39
N ILE A 262 -7.28 -5.56 -19.15
CA ILE A 262 -8.48 -6.33 -18.82
C ILE A 262 -9.38 -5.43 -17.99
N LEU A 263 -10.58 -5.12 -18.49
CA LEU A 263 -11.49 -4.17 -17.90
C LEU A 263 -12.82 -4.79 -17.51
N GLY A 264 -13.33 -4.40 -16.36
CA GLY A 264 -14.64 -4.80 -15.86
C GLY A 264 -14.61 -6.10 -15.05
N ARG A 265 -15.77 -6.51 -14.55
CA ARG A 265 -15.93 -7.73 -13.74
C ARG A 265 -16.01 -8.95 -14.66
N VAL A 266 -14.91 -9.28 -15.30
CA VAL A 266 -14.74 -10.44 -16.17
C VAL A 266 -13.85 -11.48 -15.48
N THR A 267 -14.09 -12.77 -15.76
CA THR A 267 -13.27 -13.86 -15.23
C THR A 267 -12.38 -14.42 -16.33
N ILE A 268 -11.08 -14.44 -16.08
CA ILE A 268 -10.08 -15.16 -16.88
C ILE A 268 -9.90 -16.53 -16.23
N GLY A 269 -10.31 -17.57 -16.94
CA GLY A 269 -10.34 -18.94 -16.42
C GLY A 269 -8.96 -19.53 -16.16
N LYS A 270 -8.92 -20.55 -15.31
CA LYS A 270 -7.70 -21.24 -14.88
C LYS A 270 -6.81 -21.65 -16.06
N GLY A 271 -5.51 -21.40 -15.91
CA GLY A 271 -4.50 -21.76 -16.89
C GLY A 271 -4.54 -20.97 -18.19
N SER A 272 -5.38 -19.92 -18.29
CA SER A 272 -5.46 -19.08 -19.48
C SER A 272 -4.21 -18.23 -19.66
N VAL A 273 -3.88 -17.97 -20.92
CA VAL A 273 -2.80 -17.06 -21.30
C VAL A 273 -3.41 -15.89 -22.07
N VAL A 274 -3.25 -14.68 -21.54
CA VAL A 274 -3.64 -13.43 -22.21
C VAL A 274 -2.43 -12.88 -22.95
N GLY A 275 -2.54 -12.69 -24.27
CA GLY A 275 -1.46 -12.20 -25.11
C GLY A 275 -1.05 -10.75 -24.80
N ALA A 276 0.09 -10.34 -25.34
CA ALA A 276 0.56 -8.97 -25.18
C ALA A 276 -0.27 -7.96 -26.01
N ASN A 277 -0.41 -6.73 -25.49
CA ASN A 277 -1.09 -5.61 -26.17
C ASN A 277 -2.55 -5.90 -26.59
N VAL A 278 -3.26 -6.73 -25.86
CA VAL A 278 -4.69 -6.99 -26.03
C VAL A 278 -5.52 -6.23 -25.00
N GLY A 279 -6.77 -5.88 -25.38
CA GLY A 279 -7.68 -5.14 -24.50
C GLY A 279 -9.14 -5.33 -24.86
#